data_a5e756709afc073351e5bad2dc78b572
#
_entry.id   a5e756709afc073351e5bad2dc78b572
#
_cell.length_a   1.000
_cell.length_b   1.000
_cell.length_c   1.000
_cell.angle_alpha   90.00
_cell.angle_beta   90.00
_cell.angle_gamma   90.00
#
_symmetry.space_group_name_H-M   'P 1'
#
loop_
_entity.id
_entity.type
_entity.pdbx_description
1 polymer ?
#
loop_
_entity_poly.entity_id
_entity_poly.type
_entity_poly.pdbx_seq_one_letter_code
_entity_poly.pdbx_strand_id
1 'polypeptide(L)'
;MEPDFNKAEQKAKEMKEAGEDCPLQMLKKLKNVAAVSFANASERYGICREALISMFDVCNQDAITMFRNGSYLVIYNQELPCKTIRYAVARELGHNVMEHDGSRPEDVRMQEAEHFAKCFLS
;
A
#
# COMPACT_ATOMS: atom_id res chain seq x y z
N MET A 1 -13.92 -17.01 5.20
CA MET A 1 -14.24 -15.59 5.41
C MET A 1 -14.38 -14.90 4.05
N GLU A 2 -15.39 -14.10 3.90
CA GLU A 2 -15.62 -13.37 2.66
C GLU A 2 -15.06 -11.95 2.73
N PRO A 3 -14.60 -11.39 1.60
CA PRO A 3 -14.13 -10.00 1.55
C PRO A 3 -15.26 -9.02 1.88
N ASP A 4 -14.92 -7.96 2.60
CA ASP A 4 -15.86 -6.87 2.91
C ASP A 4 -15.70 -5.76 1.89
N PHE A 5 -16.28 -5.94 0.72
CA PHE A 5 -16.23 -4.97 -0.37
C PHE A 5 -16.97 -3.68 -0.03
N ASN A 6 -18.01 -3.76 0.77
CA ASN A 6 -18.77 -2.56 1.19
C ASN A 6 -17.90 -1.64 2.04
N LYS A 7 -17.12 -2.22 2.96
CA LYS A 7 -16.19 -1.44 3.77
C LYS A 7 -15.10 -0.81 2.91
N ALA A 8 -14.57 -1.57 1.94
CA ALA A 8 -13.55 -1.07 1.03
C ALA A 8 -14.07 0.13 0.21
N GLU A 9 -15.29 0.04 -0.33
CA GLU A 9 -15.93 1.12 -1.06
C GLU A 9 -16.14 2.35 -0.16
N GLN A 10 -16.62 2.13 1.05
CA GLN A 10 -16.85 3.21 2.02
C GLN A 10 -15.56 3.93 2.35
N LYS A 11 -14.48 3.19 2.61
CA LYS A 11 -13.17 3.79 2.91
C LYS A 11 -12.61 4.56 1.72
N ALA A 12 -12.76 4.02 0.50
CA ALA A 12 -12.32 4.72 -0.71
C ALA A 12 -13.07 6.04 -0.88
N LYS A 13 -14.38 6.03 -0.66
CA LYS A 13 -15.22 7.23 -0.75
C LYS A 13 -14.79 8.28 0.29
N GLU A 14 -14.55 7.87 1.52
CA GLU A 14 -14.09 8.76 2.59
C GLU A 14 -12.76 9.43 2.22
N MET A 15 -11.82 8.66 1.67
CA MET A 15 -10.53 9.19 1.27
C MET A 15 -10.65 10.19 0.12
N LYS A 16 -11.51 9.90 -0.86
CA LYS A 16 -11.76 10.82 -1.99
C LYS A 16 -12.43 12.11 -1.52
N GLU A 17 -13.36 12.03 -0.58
CA GLU A 17 -14.04 13.18 -0.01
C GLU A 17 -13.11 14.06 0.82
N ALA A 18 -12.00 13.50 1.30
CA ALA A 18 -10.98 14.27 1.99
C ALA A 18 -10.19 15.19 1.06
N GLY A 19 -10.47 15.13 -0.25
CA GLY A 19 -9.89 16.05 -1.23
C GLY A 19 -8.55 15.59 -1.82
N GLU A 20 -8.13 14.37 -1.51
CA GLU A 20 -6.85 13.86 -2.01
C GLU A 20 -7.10 12.66 -2.92
N ASP A 21 -6.72 12.79 -4.19
CA ASP A 21 -6.88 11.73 -5.18
C ASP A 21 -5.57 11.02 -5.52
N CYS A 22 -4.46 11.47 -4.96
CA CYS A 22 -3.15 10.84 -5.14
C CYS A 22 -2.88 9.86 -3.99
N PRO A 23 -2.78 8.54 -4.26
CA PRO A 23 -2.57 7.56 -3.20
C PRO A 23 -1.29 7.78 -2.41
N LEU A 24 -0.22 8.21 -3.07
CA LEU A 24 1.06 8.46 -2.41
C LEU A 24 0.97 9.63 -1.43
N GLN A 25 0.29 10.71 -1.82
CA GLN A 25 0.10 11.86 -0.93
C GLN A 25 -0.81 11.50 0.25
N MET A 26 -1.82 10.69 -0.01
CA MET A 26 -2.73 10.23 1.07
C MET A 26 -1.98 9.37 2.09
N LEU A 27 -1.11 8.47 1.63
CA LEU A 27 -0.27 7.66 2.53
C LEU A 27 0.59 8.56 3.42
N LYS A 28 1.17 9.60 2.86
CA LYS A 28 2.03 10.53 3.61
C LYS A 28 1.27 11.32 4.67
N LYS A 29 -0.04 11.44 4.56
CA LYS A 29 -0.89 12.12 5.55
C LYS A 29 -1.31 11.21 6.69
N LEU A 30 -1.18 9.91 6.54
CA LEU A 30 -1.57 8.96 7.58
C LEU A 30 -0.53 8.94 8.70
N LYS A 31 -1.03 8.75 9.92
CA LYS A 31 -0.19 8.63 11.11
C LYS A 31 0.61 7.32 11.06
N ASN A 32 1.88 7.40 11.41
CA ASN A 32 2.76 6.23 11.50
C ASN A 32 2.94 5.49 10.17
N VAL A 33 2.77 6.19 9.04
CA VAL A 33 3.00 5.61 7.72
C VAL A 33 3.99 6.50 6.98
N ALA A 34 5.04 5.89 6.45
CA ALA A 34 5.99 6.53 5.54
C ALA A 34 5.96 5.81 4.21
N ALA A 35 6.11 6.54 3.12
CA ALA A 35 6.13 5.96 1.78
C ALA A 35 7.41 6.41 1.07
N VAL A 36 8.17 5.46 0.55
CA VAL A 36 9.44 5.73 -0.12
C VAL A 36 9.58 4.87 -1.36
N SER A 37 10.38 5.36 -2.32
CA SER A 37 10.75 4.56 -3.47
C SER A 37 11.77 3.49 -3.05
N PHE A 38 11.90 2.47 -3.88
CA PHE A 38 12.90 1.42 -3.72
C PHE A 38 14.31 2.02 -3.52
N ALA A 39 14.68 3.01 -4.35
CA ALA A 39 15.99 3.65 -4.26
C ALA A 39 16.19 4.38 -2.93
N ASN A 40 15.18 5.14 -2.50
CA ASN A 40 15.25 5.89 -1.24
C ASN A 40 15.18 4.99 -0.01
N ALA A 41 14.54 3.82 -0.10
CA ALA A 41 14.51 2.87 1.00
C ALA A 41 15.90 2.40 1.35
N SER A 42 16.72 2.13 0.34
CA SER A 42 18.11 1.72 0.55
C SER A 42 18.93 2.85 1.18
N GLU A 43 18.82 4.07 0.66
CA GLU A 43 19.60 5.22 1.15
C GLU A 43 19.19 5.71 2.54
N ARG A 44 17.88 5.89 2.76
CA ARG A 44 17.38 6.53 3.98
C ARG A 44 17.25 5.57 5.17
N TYR A 45 16.92 4.32 4.90
CA TYR A 45 16.61 3.36 5.95
C TYR A 45 17.66 2.27 6.08
N GLY A 46 18.73 2.33 5.27
CA GLY A 46 19.81 1.38 5.33
C GLY A 46 19.39 -0.05 4.98
N ILE A 47 18.29 -0.22 4.24
CA ILE A 47 17.83 -1.53 3.84
C ILE A 47 18.69 -2.02 2.69
N CYS A 48 19.25 -3.22 2.84
CA CYS A 48 20.11 -3.81 1.81
C CYS A 48 19.38 -3.98 0.50
N ARG A 49 19.99 -3.52 -0.60
CA ARG A 49 19.37 -3.58 -1.93
C ARG A 49 19.00 -5.00 -2.34
N GLU A 50 19.87 -5.96 -2.05
CA GLU A 50 19.63 -7.37 -2.36
C GLU A 50 18.44 -7.91 -1.56
N ALA A 51 18.29 -7.48 -0.31
CA ALA A 51 17.14 -7.87 0.51
C ALA A 51 15.84 -7.31 -0.07
N LEU A 52 15.85 -6.06 -0.55
CA LEU A 52 14.67 -5.44 -1.20
C LEU A 52 14.30 -6.20 -2.47
N ILE A 53 15.28 -6.51 -3.33
CA ILE A 53 15.05 -7.27 -4.55
C ILE A 53 14.42 -8.63 -4.22
N SER A 54 14.96 -9.33 -3.25
CA SER A 54 14.42 -10.62 -2.82
C SER A 54 13.00 -10.51 -2.31
N MET A 55 12.69 -9.48 -1.53
CA MET A 55 11.34 -9.26 -1.00
C MET A 55 10.33 -9.01 -2.11
N PHE A 56 10.65 -8.16 -3.09
CA PHE A 56 9.78 -7.90 -4.22
C PHE A 56 9.58 -9.16 -5.08
N ASP A 57 10.63 -9.94 -5.30
CA ASP A 57 10.54 -11.18 -6.07
C ASP A 57 9.67 -12.22 -5.37
N VAL A 58 9.87 -12.43 -4.06
CA VAL A 58 9.09 -13.40 -3.27
C VAL A 58 7.62 -13.01 -3.22
N CYS A 59 7.34 -11.73 -2.98
CA CYS A 59 5.97 -11.24 -2.86
C CYS A 59 5.29 -11.07 -4.22
N ASN A 60 6.07 -11.01 -5.30
CA ASN A 60 5.58 -10.78 -6.67
C ASN A 60 4.65 -9.56 -6.72
N GLN A 61 5.09 -8.47 -6.11
CA GLN A 61 4.29 -7.25 -6.01
C GLN A 61 5.10 -6.03 -6.42
N ASP A 62 4.39 -4.98 -6.82
CA ASP A 62 4.99 -3.72 -7.27
C ASP A 62 5.22 -2.74 -6.13
N ALA A 63 4.59 -2.99 -4.99
CA ALA A 63 4.79 -2.26 -3.75
C ALA A 63 4.58 -3.21 -2.58
N ILE A 64 5.27 -2.97 -1.47
CA ILE A 64 5.16 -3.76 -0.25
C ILE A 64 5.06 -2.84 0.95
N THR A 65 4.47 -3.35 2.03
CA THR A 65 4.40 -2.65 3.31
C THR A 65 5.17 -3.44 4.37
N MET A 66 6.06 -2.76 5.07
CA MET A 66 6.79 -3.32 6.20
C MET A 66 6.31 -2.65 7.47
N PHE A 67 6.12 -3.45 8.53
CA PHE A 67 5.79 -2.93 9.85
C PHE A 67 7.02 -3.02 10.74
N ARG A 68 7.40 -1.89 11.33
CA ARG A 68 8.59 -1.84 12.18
C ARG A 68 8.45 -0.73 13.22
N ASN A 69 8.70 -1.07 14.48
CA ASN A 69 8.69 -0.13 15.61
C ASN A 69 7.40 0.70 15.73
N GLY A 70 6.26 0.05 15.48
CA GLY A 70 4.97 0.73 15.56
C GLY A 70 4.61 1.59 14.37
N SER A 71 5.42 1.53 13.31
CA SER A 71 5.20 2.32 12.09
C SER A 71 5.18 1.42 10.86
N TYR A 72 4.47 1.88 9.82
CA TYR A 72 4.42 1.21 8.53
C TYR A 72 5.32 1.93 7.54
N LEU A 73 6.07 1.17 6.77
CA LEU A 73 6.88 1.68 5.67
C LEU A 73 6.40 1.06 4.37
N VAL A 74 5.85 1.88 3.49
CA VAL A 74 5.42 1.44 2.16
C VAL A 74 6.55 1.71 1.19
N ILE A 75 7.00 0.67 0.49
CA ILE A 75 8.10 0.76 -0.49
C ILE A 75 7.54 0.40 -1.86
N TYR A 76 7.75 1.28 -2.84
CA TYR A 76 7.29 1.04 -4.21
C TYR A 76 8.45 1.06 -5.19
N ASN A 77 8.29 0.33 -6.30
CA ASN A 77 9.30 0.28 -7.36
C ASN A 77 9.14 1.48 -8.29
N GLN A 78 10.01 2.47 -8.18
CA GLN A 78 9.93 3.71 -8.95
C GLN A 78 10.23 3.53 -10.44
N GLU A 79 10.75 2.38 -10.85
CA GLU A 79 11.07 2.11 -12.26
C GLU A 79 9.85 1.66 -13.07
N LEU A 80 8.75 1.36 -12.40
CA LEU A 80 7.53 0.96 -13.07
C LEU A 80 6.78 2.16 -13.66
N PRO A 81 5.91 1.93 -14.66
CA PRO A 81 5.07 3.01 -15.20
C PRO A 81 4.24 3.68 -14.11
N CYS A 82 3.98 4.98 -14.25
CA CYS A 82 3.23 5.75 -13.26
C CYS A 82 1.88 5.14 -12.93
N LYS A 83 1.17 4.61 -13.91
CA LYS A 83 -0.11 3.95 -13.72
C LYS A 83 0.00 2.74 -12.80
N THR A 84 1.06 1.94 -12.99
CA THR A 84 1.32 0.74 -12.19
C THR A 84 1.66 1.13 -10.76
N ILE A 85 2.51 2.14 -10.58
CA ILE A 85 2.87 2.65 -9.26
C ILE A 85 1.63 3.17 -8.54
N ARG A 86 0.81 3.94 -9.23
CA ARG A 86 -0.41 4.52 -8.66
C ARG A 86 -1.36 3.43 -8.14
N TYR A 87 -1.56 2.37 -8.92
CA TYR A 87 -2.41 1.26 -8.50
C TYR A 87 -1.79 0.50 -7.32
N ALA A 88 -0.51 0.19 -7.40
CA ALA A 88 0.19 -0.55 -6.35
C ALA A 88 0.15 0.22 -5.02
N VAL A 89 0.40 1.52 -5.06
CA VAL A 89 0.37 2.37 -3.86
C VAL A 89 -1.06 2.48 -3.32
N ALA A 90 -2.07 2.58 -4.21
CA ALA A 90 -3.47 2.61 -3.78
C ALA A 90 -3.87 1.30 -3.08
N ARG A 91 -3.37 0.17 -3.56
CA ARG A 91 -3.61 -1.12 -2.91
C ARG A 91 -2.99 -1.16 -1.50
N GLU A 92 -1.76 -0.65 -1.35
CA GLU A 92 -1.12 -0.58 -0.03
C GLU A 92 -1.87 0.39 0.89
N LEU A 93 -2.37 1.50 0.36
CA LEU A 93 -3.25 2.42 1.09
C LEU A 93 -4.49 1.66 1.59
N GLY A 94 -5.07 0.81 0.75
CA GLY A 94 -6.22 -0.03 1.12
C GLY A 94 -5.92 -0.92 2.31
N HIS A 95 -4.76 -1.58 2.33
CA HIS A 95 -4.35 -2.39 3.47
C HIS A 95 -4.28 -1.56 4.75
N ASN A 96 -3.76 -0.36 4.66
CA ASN A 96 -3.61 0.52 5.83
C ASN A 96 -4.94 1.03 6.35
N VAL A 97 -5.82 1.54 5.49
CA VAL A 97 -7.11 2.12 5.93
C VAL A 97 -8.11 1.05 6.34
N MET A 98 -8.00 -0.17 5.82
CA MET A 98 -8.81 -1.31 6.22
C MET A 98 -8.26 -1.98 7.49
N GLU A 99 -7.13 -1.51 7.97
CA GLU A 99 -6.46 -2.04 9.17
C GLU A 99 -6.18 -3.54 9.05
N HIS A 100 -5.70 -3.95 7.88
CA HIS A 100 -5.39 -5.35 7.60
C HIS A 100 -4.24 -5.85 8.48
N ASP A 101 -4.47 -7.00 9.11
CA ASP A 101 -3.45 -7.68 9.92
C ASP A 101 -3.53 -9.19 9.67
N GLY A 102 -2.79 -9.96 10.45
CA GLY A 102 -2.76 -11.41 10.30
C GLY A 102 -4.03 -12.15 10.73
N SER A 103 -5.01 -11.45 11.31
CA SER A 103 -6.28 -12.08 11.74
C SER A 103 -7.19 -12.43 10.56
N ARG A 104 -7.00 -11.79 9.42
CA ARG A 104 -7.77 -12.06 8.20
C ARG A 104 -6.91 -12.84 7.21
N PRO A 105 -7.50 -13.82 6.47
CA PRO A 105 -6.74 -14.55 5.45
C PRO A 105 -6.11 -13.62 4.41
N GLU A 106 -4.93 -13.98 3.90
CA GLU A 106 -4.19 -13.16 2.94
C GLU A 106 -5.00 -12.88 1.68
N ASP A 107 -5.66 -13.91 1.13
CA ASP A 107 -6.47 -13.75 -0.09
C ASP A 107 -7.63 -12.77 0.12
N VAL A 108 -8.25 -12.78 1.30
CA VAL A 108 -9.31 -11.84 1.65
C VAL A 108 -8.77 -10.42 1.72
N ARG A 109 -7.63 -10.23 2.41
CA ARG A 109 -6.98 -8.92 2.51
C ARG A 109 -6.63 -8.37 1.15
N MET A 110 -6.08 -9.21 0.27
CA MET A 110 -5.70 -8.81 -1.09
C MET A 110 -6.92 -8.38 -1.90
N GLN A 111 -8.01 -9.13 -1.84
CA GLN A 111 -9.23 -8.78 -2.58
C GLN A 111 -9.84 -7.47 -2.09
N GLU A 112 -9.87 -7.26 -0.78
CA GLU A 112 -10.36 -6.02 -0.20
C GLU A 112 -9.51 -4.82 -0.61
N ALA A 113 -8.18 -4.96 -0.57
CA ALA A 113 -7.25 -3.89 -0.94
C ALA A 113 -7.34 -3.56 -2.43
N GLU A 114 -7.46 -4.57 -3.29
CA GLU A 114 -7.63 -4.37 -4.73
C GLU A 114 -8.95 -3.66 -5.04
N HIS A 115 -10.02 -4.04 -4.36
CA HIS A 115 -11.31 -3.39 -4.54
C HIS A 115 -11.27 -1.93 -4.08
N PHE A 116 -10.63 -1.66 -2.95
CA PHE A 116 -10.40 -0.31 -2.48
C PHE A 116 -9.65 0.51 -3.53
N ALA A 117 -8.56 -0.04 -4.08
CA ALA A 117 -7.75 0.66 -5.07
C ALA A 117 -8.56 1.02 -6.31
N LYS A 118 -9.36 0.11 -6.81
CA LYS A 118 -10.23 0.37 -7.97
C LYS A 118 -11.23 1.48 -7.71
N CYS A 119 -11.85 1.47 -6.53
CA CYS A 119 -12.82 2.51 -6.16
C CYS A 119 -12.14 3.86 -5.93
N PHE A 120 -10.98 3.86 -5.28
CA PHE A 120 -10.24 5.08 -5.00
C PHE A 120 -9.75 5.77 -6.28
N LEU A 121 -9.32 4.99 -7.26
CA LEU A 121 -8.78 5.52 -8.51
C LEU A 121 -9.83 5.78 -9.59
N SER A 122 -11.08 5.41 -9.36
CA SER A 122 -12.17 5.61 -10.33
C SER A 122 -12.64 7.05 -10.44
#